data_c2f9f7c8a5fc7aa2341db2f843277008
#
_entry.id   c2f9f7c8a5fc7aa2341db2f843277008
#
_cell.length_a   1.000
_cell.length_b   1.000
_cell.length_c   1.000
_cell.angle_alpha   90.00
_cell.angle_beta   90.00
_cell.angle_gamma   90.00
#
_symmetry.space_group_name_H-M   'P 1'
#
loop_
_entity.id
_entity.type
_entity.pdbx_description
1 polymer ?
#
loop_
_entity_poly.entity_id
_entity_poly.type
_entity_poly.pdbx_seq_one_letter_code
_entity_poly.pdbx_strand_id
1 'polypeptide(L)'
;MALSTPANSAIDICSRALILVGAEPITSFEDDTTEALIAGNMYEDIARTNLTSTRWRFATNQAVLNRLTDVPTGRFDAAYQLPDYLFVHAVTVRDLQIEYNIYGNKVFCDASVNDELIVDFTYRASEVDWPSYFSLCVEYAMATVFATALIRDTALSSLMSSQYDFLIAKARSTDSQQQTTRKVTTSRFITNRRT
;
A
#
# COMPACT_ATOMS: atom_id res chain seq x y z
N MET A 1 -11.28 -20.22 -26.92
CA MET A 1 -11.56 -19.76 -25.56
C MET A 1 -10.68 -18.55 -25.29
N ALA A 2 -11.26 -17.39 -25.05
CA ALA A 2 -10.46 -16.25 -24.58
C ALA A 2 -9.99 -16.54 -23.14
N LEU A 3 -8.68 -16.41 -22.90
CA LEU A 3 -8.15 -16.49 -21.55
C LEU A 3 -8.68 -15.28 -20.77
N SER A 4 -9.06 -15.47 -19.49
CA SER A 4 -9.43 -14.35 -18.64
C SER A 4 -8.24 -13.42 -18.47
N THR A 5 -8.45 -12.13 -18.70
CA THR A 5 -7.43 -11.12 -18.41
C THR A 5 -7.33 -10.89 -16.91
N PRO A 6 -6.16 -10.52 -16.36
CA PRO A 6 -6.04 -10.04 -14.97
C PRO A 6 -6.99 -8.86 -14.72
N ALA A 7 -7.40 -8.64 -13.47
CA ALA A 7 -8.14 -7.44 -13.10
C ALA A 7 -7.19 -6.24 -13.20
N ASN A 8 -7.49 -5.31 -14.09
CA ASN A 8 -6.63 -4.16 -14.39
C ASN A 8 -7.29 -2.82 -14.05
N SER A 9 -8.51 -2.85 -13.51
CA SER A 9 -9.25 -1.66 -13.13
C SER A 9 -10.02 -1.87 -11.84
N ALA A 10 -10.37 -0.77 -11.19
CA ALA A 10 -11.23 -0.76 -10.01
C ALA A 10 -12.60 -1.45 -10.28
N ILE A 11 -13.14 -1.24 -11.47
CA ILE A 11 -14.42 -1.85 -11.91
C ILE A 11 -14.28 -3.37 -12.05
N ASP A 12 -13.18 -3.86 -12.65
CA ASP A 12 -12.92 -5.31 -12.77
C ASP A 12 -12.85 -5.98 -11.40
N ILE A 13 -12.13 -5.35 -10.46
CA ILE A 13 -11.96 -5.86 -9.10
C ILE A 13 -13.33 -5.93 -8.39
N CYS A 14 -14.13 -4.85 -8.46
CA CYS A 14 -15.46 -4.81 -7.86
C CYS A 14 -16.41 -5.80 -8.52
N SER A 15 -16.40 -5.92 -9.84
CA SER A 15 -17.23 -6.87 -10.58
C SER A 15 -16.91 -8.32 -10.20
N ARG A 16 -15.62 -8.67 -10.07
CA ARG A 16 -15.20 -9.99 -9.60
C ARG A 16 -15.61 -10.26 -8.16
N ALA A 17 -15.49 -9.25 -7.30
CA ALA A 17 -15.93 -9.35 -5.90
C ALA A 17 -17.46 -9.57 -5.81
N LEU A 18 -18.26 -8.92 -6.67
CA LEU A 18 -19.70 -9.13 -6.76
C LEU A 18 -20.04 -10.55 -7.22
N ILE A 19 -19.35 -11.07 -8.23
CA ILE A 19 -19.50 -12.45 -8.70
C ILE A 19 -19.22 -13.46 -7.57
N LEU A 20 -18.20 -13.21 -6.72
CA LEU A 20 -17.88 -14.09 -5.59
C LEU A 20 -19.02 -14.21 -4.57
N VAL A 21 -19.84 -13.18 -4.42
CA VAL A 21 -21.00 -13.20 -3.52
C VAL A 21 -22.31 -13.54 -4.22
N GLY A 22 -22.28 -13.81 -5.54
CA GLY A 22 -23.47 -14.17 -6.33
C GLY A 22 -24.35 -12.97 -6.71
N ALA A 23 -23.81 -11.75 -6.68
CA ALA A 23 -24.45 -10.52 -7.14
C ALA A 23 -24.12 -10.22 -8.60
N GLU A 24 -24.88 -9.32 -9.22
CA GLU A 24 -24.65 -8.90 -10.60
C GLU A 24 -23.41 -7.99 -10.69
N PRO A 25 -22.51 -8.21 -11.68
CA PRO A 25 -21.35 -7.37 -11.89
C PRO A 25 -21.75 -5.97 -12.37
N ILE A 26 -20.97 -4.96 -11.98
CA ILE A 26 -21.14 -3.57 -12.45
C ILE A 26 -20.29 -3.31 -13.70
N THR A 27 -20.71 -2.35 -14.50
CA THR A 27 -19.97 -1.87 -15.67
C THR A 27 -19.38 -0.48 -15.46
N SER A 28 -19.94 0.29 -14.54
CA SER A 28 -19.47 1.62 -14.14
C SER A 28 -19.83 1.87 -12.67
N PHE A 29 -19.07 2.74 -12.00
CA PHE A 29 -19.46 3.25 -10.68
C PHE A 29 -20.64 4.24 -10.74
N GLU A 30 -20.99 4.69 -11.95
CA GLU A 30 -22.13 5.59 -12.21
C GLU A 30 -23.42 4.81 -12.56
N ASP A 31 -23.38 3.48 -12.57
CA ASP A 31 -24.58 2.66 -12.78
C ASP A 31 -25.59 2.94 -11.65
N ASP A 32 -26.87 3.10 -12.01
CA ASP A 32 -27.96 3.37 -11.05
C ASP A 32 -28.36 2.07 -10.30
N THR A 33 -27.38 1.44 -9.66
CA THR A 33 -27.53 0.19 -8.90
C THR A 33 -26.96 0.34 -7.50
N THR A 34 -27.49 -0.43 -6.54
CA THR A 34 -26.97 -0.45 -5.17
C THR A 34 -25.55 -0.97 -5.12
N GLU A 35 -25.21 -1.92 -5.98
CA GLU A 35 -23.91 -2.52 -6.15
C GLU A 35 -22.86 -1.46 -6.53
N ALA A 36 -23.15 -0.64 -7.53
CA ALA A 36 -22.28 0.43 -7.99
C ALA A 36 -22.10 1.51 -6.90
N LEU A 37 -23.18 1.87 -6.21
CA LEU A 37 -23.13 2.84 -5.11
C LEU A 37 -22.22 2.37 -3.98
N ILE A 38 -22.33 1.11 -3.56
CA ILE A 38 -21.46 0.57 -2.49
C ILE A 38 -20.03 0.47 -2.98
N ALA A 39 -19.82 -0.02 -4.20
CA ALA A 39 -18.50 -0.14 -4.80
C ALA A 39 -17.78 1.21 -4.87
N GLY A 40 -18.44 2.24 -5.41
CA GLY A 40 -17.88 3.57 -5.56
C GLY A 40 -17.52 4.25 -4.24
N ASN A 41 -18.29 3.99 -3.17
CA ASN A 41 -18.02 4.58 -1.85
C ASN A 41 -16.94 3.84 -1.06
N MET A 42 -16.77 2.52 -1.25
CA MET A 42 -15.92 1.71 -0.37
C MET A 42 -14.59 1.30 -1.02
N TYR A 43 -14.51 1.27 -2.34
CA TYR A 43 -13.38 0.72 -3.05
C TYR A 43 -12.06 1.40 -2.71
N GLU A 44 -12.01 2.73 -2.79
CA GLU A 44 -10.75 3.46 -2.59
C GLU A 44 -10.22 3.33 -1.15
N ASP A 45 -11.10 3.34 -0.15
CA ASP A 45 -10.71 3.16 1.25
C ASP A 45 -10.14 1.76 1.49
N ILE A 46 -10.77 0.73 0.90
CA ILE A 46 -10.29 -0.65 0.99
C ILE A 46 -8.96 -0.81 0.26
N ALA A 47 -8.82 -0.24 -0.93
CA ALA A 47 -7.59 -0.28 -1.70
C ALA A 47 -6.43 0.37 -0.94
N ARG A 48 -6.62 1.58 -0.39
CA ARG A 48 -5.62 2.29 0.42
C ARG A 48 -5.27 1.54 1.70
N THR A 49 -6.26 0.99 2.39
CA THR A 49 -6.04 0.19 3.61
C THR A 49 -5.17 -1.03 3.29
N ASN A 50 -5.45 -1.74 2.19
CA ASN A 50 -4.63 -2.87 1.77
C ASN A 50 -3.22 -2.46 1.37
N LEU A 51 -3.05 -1.35 0.63
CA LEU A 51 -1.75 -0.82 0.23
C LEU A 51 -0.88 -0.41 1.44
N THR A 52 -1.50 0.09 2.52
CA THR A 52 -0.79 0.49 3.74
C THR A 52 -0.61 -0.63 4.76
N SER A 53 -1.27 -1.79 4.57
CA SER A 53 -1.23 -2.92 5.51
C SER A 53 0.15 -3.55 5.68
N THR A 54 1.02 -3.40 4.68
CA THR A 54 2.42 -3.83 4.68
C THR A 54 3.21 -3.03 3.65
N ARG A 55 4.53 -3.12 3.71
CA ARG A 55 5.42 -2.50 2.72
C ARG A 55 5.46 -3.36 1.46
N TRP A 56 4.49 -3.18 0.57
CA TRP A 56 4.44 -3.86 -0.72
C TRP A 56 5.52 -3.32 -1.66
N ARG A 57 6.24 -4.21 -2.35
CA ARG A 57 7.33 -3.81 -3.24
C ARG A 57 6.85 -3.06 -4.46
N PHE A 58 5.74 -3.52 -5.05
CA PHE A 58 5.15 -2.87 -6.22
C PHE A 58 4.58 -1.47 -5.92
N ALA A 59 4.26 -1.18 -4.65
CA ALA A 59 3.72 0.10 -4.20
C ALA A 59 4.72 0.93 -3.38
N THR A 60 5.99 0.52 -3.29
CA THR A 60 7.05 1.26 -2.60
C THR A 60 7.90 2.02 -3.60
N ASN A 61 8.15 3.29 -3.32
CA ASN A 61 9.02 4.15 -4.13
C ASN A 61 10.00 4.91 -3.24
N GLN A 62 11.00 5.48 -3.88
CA GLN A 62 12.02 6.31 -3.27
C GLN A 62 12.12 7.63 -4.03
N ALA A 63 12.22 8.74 -3.31
CA ALA A 63 12.37 10.06 -3.90
C ALA A 63 13.34 10.94 -3.12
N VAL A 64 14.04 11.79 -3.84
CA VAL A 64 14.83 12.88 -3.27
C VAL A 64 13.87 14.02 -2.93
N LEU A 65 13.98 14.55 -1.70
CA LEU A 65 13.12 15.62 -1.23
C LEU A 65 13.71 17.00 -1.52
N ASN A 66 12.85 17.89 -1.98
CA ASN A 66 13.21 19.29 -2.19
C ASN A 66 13.10 20.08 -0.88
N ARG A 67 14.21 20.74 -0.49
CA ARG A 67 14.24 21.62 0.68
C ARG A 67 13.38 22.85 0.43
N LEU A 68 12.56 23.19 1.40
CA LEU A 68 11.75 24.39 1.39
C LEU A 68 12.56 25.60 1.92
N THR A 69 12.21 26.79 1.44
CA THR A 69 12.80 28.05 1.91
C THR A 69 12.22 28.49 3.24
N ASP A 70 11.03 28.03 3.59
CA ASP A 70 10.36 28.31 4.86
C ASP A 70 11.12 27.68 6.01
N VAL A 71 11.50 28.51 6.98
CA VAL A 71 12.18 28.03 8.20
C VAL A 71 11.12 27.45 9.14
N PRO A 72 11.30 26.20 9.63
CA PRO A 72 10.41 25.62 10.60
C PRO A 72 10.40 26.42 11.91
N THR A 73 9.23 26.54 12.53
CA THR A 73 9.11 27.20 13.83
C THR A 73 9.59 26.27 14.95
N GLY A 74 10.86 26.38 15.30
CA GLY A 74 11.36 26.05 16.62
C GLY A 74 12.14 24.74 16.79
N ARG A 75 11.72 23.57 16.29
CA ARG A 75 12.30 22.30 16.73
C ARG A 75 13.31 21.70 15.74
N PHE A 76 13.21 22.08 14.49
CA PHE A 76 13.98 21.53 13.37
C PHE A 76 14.57 22.63 12.52
N ASP A 77 15.71 22.39 11.91
CA ASP A 77 16.44 23.37 11.10
C ASP A 77 16.00 23.40 9.62
N ALA A 78 15.29 22.36 9.17
CA ALA A 78 14.92 22.21 7.78
C ALA A 78 13.51 21.62 7.60
N ALA A 79 12.87 22.04 6.50
CA ALA A 79 11.60 21.50 6.04
C ALA A 79 11.74 21.05 4.58
N TYR A 80 11.10 19.92 4.24
CA TYR A 80 11.11 19.34 2.92
C TYR A 80 9.71 18.98 2.47
N GLN A 81 9.43 19.12 1.17
CA GLN A 81 8.15 18.75 0.58
C GLN A 81 8.10 17.24 0.35
N LEU A 82 7.05 16.57 0.88
CA LEU A 82 6.77 15.17 0.54
C LEU A 82 6.09 15.07 -0.83
N PRO A 83 6.36 14.00 -1.59
CA PRO A 83 5.54 13.61 -2.74
C PRO A 83 4.14 13.15 -2.28
N ASP A 84 3.27 12.79 -3.21
CA ASP A 84 2.02 12.11 -2.86
C ASP A 84 2.33 10.73 -2.29
N TYR A 85 1.94 10.51 -1.04
CA TYR A 85 2.23 9.27 -0.31
C TYR A 85 1.00 8.76 0.45
N LEU A 86 0.97 7.46 0.68
CA LEU A 86 0.05 6.83 1.62
C LEU A 86 0.72 6.60 2.98
N PHE A 87 1.98 6.20 2.97
CA PHE A 87 2.75 5.92 4.18
C PHE A 87 4.25 6.17 3.97
N VAL A 88 4.90 6.87 4.91
CA VAL A 88 6.35 7.10 4.90
C VAL A 88 7.03 6.02 5.75
N HIS A 89 8.02 5.34 5.19
CA HIS A 89 8.75 4.27 5.86
C HIS A 89 10.03 4.75 6.53
N ALA A 90 10.81 5.54 5.84
CA ALA A 90 12.07 6.06 6.33
C ALA A 90 12.45 7.36 5.61
N VAL A 91 13.20 8.20 6.32
CA VAL A 91 13.89 9.34 5.74
C VAL A 91 15.37 9.17 6.03
N THR A 92 16.21 9.25 5.00
CA THR A 92 17.63 8.97 5.08
C THR A 92 18.47 10.08 4.48
N VAL A 93 19.67 10.27 5.03
CA VAL A 93 20.75 11.09 4.47
C VAL A 93 21.97 10.17 4.32
N ARG A 94 22.49 10.03 3.09
CA ARG A 94 23.66 9.15 2.82
C ARG A 94 23.48 7.73 3.37
N ASP A 95 22.29 7.14 3.18
CA ASP A 95 21.89 5.81 3.68
C ASP A 95 21.76 5.68 5.20
N LEU A 96 21.91 6.78 5.96
CA LEU A 96 21.67 6.80 7.39
C LEU A 96 20.28 7.34 7.69
N GLN A 97 19.50 6.59 8.45
CA GLN A 97 18.19 7.05 8.92
C GLN A 97 18.38 8.20 9.91
N ILE A 98 17.63 9.28 9.71
CA ILE A 98 17.61 10.46 10.57
C ILE A 98 16.29 10.57 11.33
N GLU A 99 16.30 11.33 12.44
CA GLU A 99 15.08 11.68 13.15
C GLU A 99 14.30 12.73 12.36
N TYR A 100 13.01 12.51 12.23
CA TYR A 100 12.12 13.43 11.50
C TYR A 100 10.71 13.44 12.09
N ASN A 101 9.98 14.50 11.82
CA ASN A 101 8.54 14.59 12.05
C ASN A 101 7.82 14.99 10.77
N ILE A 102 6.60 14.48 10.62
CA ILE A 102 5.73 14.82 9.50
C ILE A 102 4.60 15.71 10.03
N TYR A 103 4.45 16.89 9.43
CA TYR A 103 3.33 17.78 9.67
C TYR A 103 2.68 18.13 8.33
N GLY A 104 1.43 17.68 8.15
CA GLY A 104 0.74 17.79 6.86
C GLY A 104 1.47 17.01 5.77
N ASN A 105 1.90 17.70 4.73
CA ASN A 105 2.64 17.14 3.59
C ASN A 105 4.14 17.51 3.60
N LYS A 106 4.69 17.87 4.76
CA LYS A 106 6.09 18.28 4.92
C LYS A 106 6.80 17.40 5.94
N VAL A 107 8.08 17.10 5.64
CA VAL A 107 9.02 16.49 6.60
C VAL A 107 9.86 17.59 7.22
N PHE A 108 10.00 17.52 8.54
CA PHE A 108 10.86 18.39 9.33
C PHE A 108 11.96 17.56 9.96
N CYS A 109 13.21 17.98 9.81
CA CYS A 109 14.38 17.30 10.34
C CYS A 109 15.55 18.27 10.49
N ASP A 110 16.60 17.83 11.19
CA ASP A 110 17.86 18.55 11.28
C ASP A 110 18.81 17.99 10.22
N ALA A 111 18.87 18.67 9.09
CA ALA A 111 19.72 18.32 7.98
C ALA A 111 20.45 19.55 7.42
N SER A 112 21.73 19.39 7.08
CA SER A 112 22.54 20.44 6.49
C SER A 112 22.05 20.84 5.11
N VAL A 113 22.35 22.06 4.66
CA VAL A 113 21.91 22.57 3.35
C VAL A 113 22.43 21.73 2.18
N ASN A 114 23.57 21.07 2.37
CA ASN A 114 24.23 20.23 1.36
C ASN A 114 23.84 18.75 1.43
N ASP A 115 22.98 18.37 2.37
CA ASP A 115 22.52 16.98 2.51
C ASP A 115 21.32 16.73 1.62
N GLU A 116 21.42 15.65 0.86
CA GLU A 116 20.33 15.14 0.02
C GLU A 116 19.46 14.23 0.88
N LEU A 117 18.20 14.62 1.08
CA LEU A 117 17.22 13.81 1.80
C LEU A 117 16.51 12.87 0.84
N ILE A 118 16.50 11.59 1.22
CA ILE A 118 15.83 10.54 0.48
C ILE A 118 14.71 9.99 1.35
N VAL A 119 13.50 9.91 0.82
CA VAL A 119 12.34 9.32 1.47
C VAL A 119 11.96 8.01 0.80
N ASP A 120 11.74 6.97 1.62
CA ASP A 120 11.11 5.73 1.21
C ASP A 120 9.64 5.77 1.62
N PHE A 121 8.73 5.55 0.69
CA PHE A 121 7.30 5.69 0.94
C PHE A 121 6.46 4.71 0.13
N THR A 122 5.25 4.41 0.62
CA THR A 122 4.20 3.74 -0.14
C THR A 122 3.36 4.80 -0.85
N TYR A 123 3.12 4.60 -2.15
CA TYR A 123 2.24 5.44 -2.96
C TYR A 123 0.99 4.67 -3.41
N ARG A 124 0.00 5.39 -3.93
CA ARG A 124 -1.19 4.80 -4.53
C ARG A 124 -0.83 4.23 -5.91
N ALA A 125 -0.37 2.97 -5.92
CA ALA A 125 -0.11 2.26 -7.17
C ALA A 125 -1.42 2.06 -7.95
N SER A 126 -1.35 2.20 -9.27
CA SER A 126 -2.49 1.92 -10.17
C SER A 126 -2.81 0.43 -10.21
N GLU A 127 -4.07 0.07 -10.43
CA GLU A 127 -4.55 -1.31 -10.51
C GLU A 127 -3.85 -2.12 -11.60
N VAL A 128 -3.41 -1.45 -12.67
CA VAL A 128 -2.63 -2.07 -13.76
C VAL A 128 -1.28 -2.62 -13.27
N ASP A 129 -0.69 -1.97 -12.26
CA ASP A 129 0.61 -2.34 -11.69
C ASP A 129 0.48 -3.36 -10.55
N TRP A 130 -0.76 -3.73 -10.16
CA TRP A 130 -0.97 -4.65 -9.06
C TRP A 130 -0.65 -6.09 -9.46
N PRO A 131 0.19 -6.79 -8.69
CA PRO A 131 0.37 -8.22 -8.86
C PRO A 131 -0.94 -8.97 -8.57
N SER A 132 -1.19 -10.06 -9.26
CA SER A 132 -2.43 -10.84 -9.13
C SER A 132 -2.71 -11.32 -7.70
N TYR A 133 -1.67 -11.59 -6.91
CA TYR A 133 -1.84 -11.96 -5.49
C TYR A 133 -2.40 -10.82 -4.65
N PHE A 134 -2.12 -9.56 -5.00
CA PHE A 134 -2.64 -8.39 -4.31
C PHE A 134 -4.06 -8.06 -4.79
N SER A 135 -4.31 -8.05 -6.11
CA SER A 135 -5.65 -7.82 -6.66
C SER A 135 -6.66 -8.79 -6.05
N LEU A 136 -6.29 -10.08 -5.93
CA LEU A 136 -7.14 -11.09 -5.31
C LEU A 136 -7.46 -10.78 -3.83
N CYS A 137 -6.51 -10.23 -3.07
CA CYS A 137 -6.78 -9.81 -1.68
C CYS A 137 -7.83 -8.69 -1.65
N VAL A 138 -7.73 -7.70 -2.54
CA VAL A 138 -8.69 -6.59 -2.60
C VAL A 138 -10.07 -7.08 -3.07
N GLU A 139 -10.13 -8.03 -4.03
CA GLU A 139 -11.38 -8.68 -4.45
C GLU A 139 -12.10 -9.34 -3.25
N TYR A 140 -11.40 -10.10 -2.41
CA TYR A 140 -12.02 -10.73 -1.23
C TYR A 140 -12.36 -9.74 -0.12
N ALA A 141 -11.57 -8.68 0.06
CA ALA A 141 -11.92 -7.59 0.98
C ALA A 141 -13.22 -6.89 0.55
N MET A 142 -13.38 -6.60 -0.75
CA MET A 142 -14.61 -6.05 -1.32
C MET A 142 -15.77 -7.04 -1.21
N ALA A 143 -15.54 -8.32 -1.48
CA ALA A 143 -16.57 -9.37 -1.35
C ALA A 143 -17.10 -9.45 0.09
N THR A 144 -16.28 -9.24 1.10
CA THR A 144 -16.71 -9.19 2.52
C THR A 144 -17.70 -8.05 2.76
N VAL A 145 -17.44 -6.87 2.17
CA VAL A 145 -18.34 -5.71 2.26
C VAL A 145 -19.65 -5.99 1.52
N PHE A 146 -19.59 -6.53 0.30
CA PHE A 146 -20.78 -6.86 -0.49
C PHE A 146 -21.64 -7.94 0.18
N ALA A 147 -21.02 -8.98 0.77
CA ALA A 147 -21.76 -10.01 1.51
C ALA A 147 -22.56 -9.40 2.68
N THR A 148 -21.98 -8.41 3.37
CA THR A 148 -22.64 -7.73 4.50
C THR A 148 -23.68 -6.72 4.04
N ALA A 149 -23.34 -5.87 3.07
CA ALA A 149 -24.17 -4.73 2.69
C ALA A 149 -25.32 -5.09 1.72
N LEU A 150 -25.05 -5.99 0.75
CA LEU A 150 -26.04 -6.39 -0.28
C LEU A 150 -26.80 -7.65 0.14
N ILE A 151 -26.06 -8.73 0.38
CA ILE A 151 -26.64 -10.05 0.63
C ILE A 151 -27.18 -10.17 2.06
N ARG A 152 -26.63 -9.40 3.00
CA ARG A 152 -26.96 -9.43 4.44
C ARG A 152 -26.76 -10.79 5.07
N ASP A 153 -25.82 -11.57 4.55
CA ASP A 153 -25.47 -12.90 5.04
C ASP A 153 -24.15 -12.82 5.84
N THR A 154 -24.28 -12.97 7.15
CA THR A 154 -23.13 -12.95 8.08
C THR A 154 -22.22 -14.18 7.93
N ALA A 155 -22.76 -15.32 7.53
CA ALA A 155 -21.99 -16.54 7.32
C ALA A 155 -21.12 -16.39 6.06
N LEU A 156 -21.68 -15.87 4.98
CA LEU A 156 -20.95 -15.58 3.75
C LEU A 156 -19.88 -14.50 3.99
N SER A 157 -20.22 -13.42 4.71
CA SER A 157 -19.26 -12.38 5.08
C SER A 157 -18.08 -12.94 5.90
N SER A 158 -18.37 -13.80 6.89
CA SER A 158 -17.33 -14.45 7.69
C SER A 158 -16.44 -15.38 6.84
N LEU A 159 -17.01 -16.09 5.88
CA LEU A 159 -16.28 -16.93 4.95
C LEU A 159 -15.34 -16.07 4.07
N MET A 160 -15.84 -14.97 3.48
CA MET A 160 -15.03 -14.07 2.65
C MET A 160 -13.90 -13.42 3.46
N SER A 161 -14.18 -12.98 4.69
CA SER A 161 -13.17 -12.44 5.60
C SER A 161 -12.08 -13.46 5.93
N SER A 162 -12.43 -14.71 6.22
CA SER A 162 -11.45 -15.76 6.49
C SER A 162 -10.58 -16.07 5.27
N GLN A 163 -11.15 -16.04 4.07
CA GLN A 163 -10.39 -16.21 2.84
C GLN A 163 -9.46 -15.00 2.59
N TYR A 164 -9.92 -13.78 2.85
CA TYR A 164 -9.08 -12.60 2.80
C TYR A 164 -7.87 -12.72 3.74
N ASP A 165 -8.06 -13.11 5.01
CA ASP A 165 -6.99 -13.26 5.99
C ASP A 165 -5.94 -14.30 5.54
N PHE A 166 -6.38 -15.39 4.95
CA PHE A 166 -5.49 -16.41 4.39
C PHE A 166 -4.71 -15.86 3.18
N LEU A 167 -5.40 -15.18 2.26
CA LEU A 167 -4.80 -14.64 1.04
C LEU A 167 -3.80 -13.53 1.34
N ILE A 168 -4.12 -12.60 2.26
CA ILE A 168 -3.22 -11.49 2.60
C ILE A 168 -1.93 -11.99 3.26
N ALA A 169 -2.02 -13.03 4.11
CA ALA A 169 -0.84 -13.66 4.70
C ALA A 169 0.06 -14.31 3.62
N LYS A 170 -0.56 -15.02 2.67
CA LYS A 170 0.15 -15.63 1.54
C LYS A 170 0.76 -14.58 0.60
N ALA A 171 0.02 -13.51 0.31
CA ALA A 171 0.49 -12.40 -0.52
C ALA A 171 1.73 -11.72 0.08
N ARG A 172 1.72 -11.44 1.37
CA ARG A 172 2.89 -10.90 2.11
C ARG A 172 4.11 -11.80 1.98
N SER A 173 3.93 -13.11 2.13
CA SER A 173 5.01 -14.08 1.96
C SER A 173 5.55 -14.07 0.53
N THR A 174 4.69 -14.04 -0.48
CA THR A 174 5.07 -14.00 -1.89
C THR A 174 5.80 -12.72 -2.24
N ASP A 175 5.30 -11.57 -1.80
CA ASP A 175 5.94 -10.27 -2.04
C ASP A 175 7.33 -10.19 -1.39
N SER A 176 7.49 -10.72 -0.18
CA SER A 176 8.77 -10.74 0.54
C SER A 176 9.84 -11.58 -0.15
N GLN A 177 9.46 -12.63 -0.91
CA GLN A 177 10.39 -13.50 -1.63
C GLN A 177 11.07 -12.82 -2.83
N GLN A 178 10.56 -11.70 -3.30
CA GLN A 178 11.17 -10.92 -4.39
C GLN A 178 12.42 -10.14 -3.96
N GLN A 179 12.84 -10.23 -2.68
CA GLN A 179 14.03 -9.56 -2.17
C GLN A 179 15.26 -10.47 -2.24
N THR A 180 16.36 -9.91 -2.76
CA THR A 180 17.68 -10.52 -2.54
C THR A 180 17.97 -10.65 -1.05
N THR A 181 18.36 -11.84 -0.63
CA THR A 181 18.78 -12.07 0.76
C THR A 181 19.98 -11.18 1.06
N ARG A 182 19.83 -10.21 1.95
CA ARG A 182 20.98 -9.42 2.44
C ARG A 182 21.96 -10.37 3.12
N LYS A 183 23.21 -10.39 2.64
CA LYS A 183 24.28 -11.07 3.36
C LYS A 183 24.35 -10.47 4.78
N VAL A 184 24.27 -11.31 5.78
CA VAL A 184 24.55 -10.88 7.16
C VAL A 184 26.01 -10.46 7.20
N THR A 185 26.27 -9.16 7.17
CA THR A 185 27.62 -8.62 7.39
C THR A 185 27.93 -8.81 8.87
N THR A 186 28.88 -9.68 9.15
CA THR A 186 29.38 -9.92 10.51
C THR A 186 29.86 -8.58 11.08
N SER A 187 29.34 -8.17 12.22
CA SER A 187 29.77 -6.94 12.90
C SER A 187 31.30 -6.95 13.09
N ARG A 188 31.96 -5.77 12.94
CA ARG A 188 33.39 -5.58 13.23
C ARG A 188 33.78 -6.15 14.58
N PHE A 189 32.91 -6.12 15.57
CA PHE A 189 33.16 -6.69 16.90
C PHE A 189 33.27 -8.23 16.91
N ILE A 190 32.60 -8.93 15.96
CA ILE A 190 32.73 -10.39 15.84
C ILE A 190 33.99 -10.75 15.07
N THR A 191 34.45 -9.93 14.12
CA THR A 191 35.69 -10.16 13.36
C THR A 191 36.89 -10.03 14.28
N ASN A 192 36.92 -9.03 15.18
CA ASN A 192 38.03 -8.80 16.13
C ASN A 192 38.11 -9.85 17.26
N ARG A 193 37.10 -10.70 17.43
CA ARG A 193 37.15 -11.84 18.41
C ARG A 193 37.73 -13.12 17.80
N ARG A 194 37.95 -13.15 16.49
CA ARG A 194 38.49 -14.33 15.77
C ARG A 194 39.95 -14.17 15.34
N THR A 195 40.57 -13.06 15.67
CA THR A 195 42.02 -12.83 15.65
C THR A 195 42.55 -12.87 17.07
#